data_2eec5cb7b1606956ab2105c17ba7daec
#
_entry.id   2eec5cb7b1606956ab2105c17ba7daec
#
_cell.length_a   1.000
_cell.length_b   1.000
_cell.length_c   1.000
_cell.angle_alpha   90.00
_cell.angle_beta   90.00
_cell.angle_gamma   90.00
#
_symmetry.space_group_name_H-M   'P 1'
#
loop_
_entity.id
_entity.type
_entity.pdbx_description
1 polymer ?
#
loop_
_entity_poly.entity_id
_entity_poly.type
_entity_poly.pdbx_seq_one_letter_code
_entity_poly.pdbx_strand_id
1 'polypeptide(L)'
;MLTIFKRLCCLFLLLGANTYGSTILVLGDSLSAGYGINPAKGWVNLLQNDLHPEHKIVNGSISGDTTGGGLERLPLLLEKFQPDFVVLELGGNDGLRGHPLSLMKKNLSLMIVLCREKKAVPILFGMRIPPNYGRRYTGAFAAVYPALAEEQNVQLIPFALEELAVTEGMIQQDGLHPTELAQPMMKAVVLTTLSALLENL
;
A
#
# COMPACT_ATOMS: atom_id res chain seq x y z
N MET A 1 41.54 56.14 -16.89
CA MET A 1 40.88 54.86 -17.35
C MET A 1 40.52 54.06 -16.09
N LEU A 2 39.25 54.09 -15.70
CA LEU A 2 38.77 53.47 -14.47
C LEU A 2 37.94 52.21 -14.86
N THR A 3 38.48 51.04 -14.63
CA THR A 3 37.84 49.76 -14.96
C THR A 3 36.93 49.33 -13.82
N ILE A 4 35.61 49.40 -14.03
CA ILE A 4 34.60 48.98 -13.07
C ILE A 4 34.42 47.44 -13.21
N PHE A 5 34.88 46.68 -12.25
CA PHE A 5 34.61 45.23 -12.10
C PHE A 5 33.17 45.07 -11.56
N LYS A 6 32.23 44.68 -12.43
CA LYS A 6 30.89 44.21 -12.00
C LYS A 6 31.02 42.85 -11.40
N ARG A 7 30.94 42.73 -10.09
CA ARG A 7 30.74 41.43 -9.39
C ARG A 7 29.31 40.94 -9.61
N LEU A 8 29.16 39.94 -10.45
CA LEU A 8 27.91 39.21 -10.63
C LEU A 8 27.71 38.27 -9.42
N CYS A 9 26.85 38.66 -8.49
CA CYS A 9 26.49 37.83 -7.33
C CYS A 9 25.45 36.82 -7.81
N CYS A 10 25.88 35.58 -8.12
CA CYS A 10 24.94 34.47 -8.37
C CYS A 10 24.31 34.04 -7.04
N LEU A 11 23.08 34.51 -6.81
CA LEU A 11 22.25 34.05 -5.70
C LEU A 11 21.77 32.63 -6.01
N PHE A 12 22.46 31.62 -5.49
CA PHE A 12 21.95 30.25 -5.47
C PHE A 12 20.76 30.18 -4.50
N LEU A 13 19.54 30.22 -5.04
CA LEU A 13 18.34 29.82 -4.32
C LEU A 13 18.46 28.31 -4.03
N LEU A 14 18.91 27.98 -2.85
CA LEU A 14 18.75 26.64 -2.28
C LEU A 14 17.25 26.45 -2.04
N LEU A 15 16.54 25.91 -3.03
CA LEU A 15 15.24 25.30 -2.84
C LEU A 15 15.50 24.12 -1.89
N GLY A 16 15.16 24.30 -0.63
CA GLY A 16 15.15 23.22 0.36
C GLY A 16 14.16 22.15 -0.10
N ALA A 17 14.63 21.18 -0.86
CA ALA A 17 13.89 19.96 -1.05
C ALA A 17 13.77 19.33 0.35
N ASN A 18 12.55 19.17 0.86
CA ASN A 18 12.31 18.24 1.97
C ASN A 18 12.65 16.86 1.44
N THR A 19 13.88 16.45 1.63
CA THR A 19 14.33 15.10 1.27
C THR A 19 13.90 14.13 2.35
N TYR A 20 12.65 13.67 2.28
CA TYR A 20 12.34 12.36 2.86
C TYR A 20 13.21 11.33 2.14
N GLY A 21 13.69 10.31 2.85
CA GLY A 21 14.48 9.24 2.24
C GLY A 21 13.68 8.49 1.19
N SER A 22 12.38 8.21 1.44
CA SER A 22 11.48 7.59 0.46
C SER A 22 10.02 7.98 0.69
N THR A 23 9.23 7.98 -0.38
CA THR A 23 7.77 8.12 -0.33
C THR A 23 7.12 6.75 -0.60
N ILE A 24 6.27 6.29 0.29
CA ILE A 24 5.53 5.04 0.19
C ILE A 24 4.04 5.36 0.02
N LEU A 25 3.46 4.96 -1.10
CA LEU A 25 2.01 5.05 -1.34
C LEU A 25 1.35 3.73 -0.92
N VAL A 26 0.31 3.80 -0.10
CA VAL A 26 -0.59 2.67 0.16
C VAL A 26 -1.84 2.87 -0.68
N LEU A 27 -2.06 2.00 -1.65
CA LEU A 27 -3.27 1.93 -2.46
C LEU A 27 -4.09 0.73 -1.99
N GLY A 28 -5.10 0.99 -1.18
CA GLY A 28 -5.87 -0.05 -0.51
C GLY A 28 -7.36 0.24 -0.44
N ASP A 29 -8.04 -0.61 0.29
CA ASP A 29 -9.47 -0.52 0.54
C ASP A 29 -9.79 -0.13 2.00
N SER A 30 -10.85 -0.70 2.59
CA SER A 30 -11.29 -0.41 3.96
C SER A 30 -10.28 -0.79 5.04
N LEU A 31 -9.45 -1.81 4.80
CA LEU A 31 -8.44 -2.27 5.77
C LEU A 31 -7.35 -1.21 5.97
N SER A 32 -6.96 -0.53 4.92
CA SER A 32 -5.96 0.55 4.94
C SER A 32 -6.57 1.94 5.17
N ALA A 33 -7.84 2.14 4.79
CA ALA A 33 -8.55 3.38 5.06
C ALA A 33 -8.96 3.54 6.55
N GLY A 34 -8.93 2.45 7.34
CA GLY A 34 -9.32 2.47 8.76
C GLY A 34 -10.83 2.52 8.95
N TYR A 35 -11.57 1.69 8.20
CA TYR A 35 -13.03 1.63 8.32
C TYR A 35 -13.48 1.26 9.74
N GLY A 36 -14.41 2.04 10.29
CA GLY A 36 -15.01 1.79 11.60
C GLY A 36 -14.12 2.09 12.81
N ILE A 37 -12.93 2.66 12.62
CA ILE A 37 -11.99 3.03 13.67
C ILE A 37 -11.55 4.49 13.54
N ASN A 38 -10.89 5.01 14.57
CA ASN A 38 -10.22 6.31 14.45
C ASN A 38 -9.06 6.19 13.44
N PRO A 39 -9.05 6.96 12.32
CA PRO A 39 -7.99 6.89 11.31
C PRO A 39 -6.58 7.10 11.87
N ALA A 40 -6.42 7.90 12.94
CA ALA A 40 -5.12 8.10 13.59
C ALA A 40 -4.55 6.82 14.21
N LYS A 41 -5.40 5.83 14.50
CA LYS A 41 -5.02 4.52 15.03
C LYS A 41 -4.91 3.44 13.97
N GLY A 42 -5.26 3.74 12.72
CA GLY A 42 -5.11 2.83 11.58
C GLY A 42 -3.65 2.50 11.32
N TRP A 43 -3.38 1.28 10.84
CA TRP A 43 -2.02 0.76 10.64
C TRP A 43 -1.15 1.66 9.73
N VAL A 44 -1.74 2.32 8.73
CA VAL A 44 -1.03 3.23 7.82
C VAL A 44 -0.52 4.46 8.58
N ASN A 45 -1.34 5.04 9.46
CA ASN A 45 -0.91 6.17 10.30
C ASN A 45 0.11 5.76 11.36
N LEU A 46 -0.06 4.57 11.96
CA LEU A 46 0.93 4.03 12.88
C LEU A 46 2.28 3.81 12.18
N LEU A 47 2.26 3.30 10.94
CA LEU A 47 3.45 3.13 10.12
C LEU A 47 4.12 4.47 9.80
N GLN A 48 3.32 5.51 9.45
CA GLN A 48 3.85 6.86 9.25
C GLN A 48 4.56 7.38 10.50
N ASN A 49 3.98 7.18 11.69
CA ASN A 49 4.59 7.66 12.92
C ASN A 49 5.94 6.99 13.22
N ASP A 50 6.06 5.69 12.90
CA ASP A 50 7.30 4.94 13.13
C ASP A 50 8.40 5.32 12.12
N LEU A 51 8.03 5.67 10.89
CA LEU A 51 8.97 5.98 9.80
C LEU A 51 9.24 7.48 9.60
N HIS A 52 8.51 8.37 10.30
CA HIS A 52 8.75 9.81 10.26
C HIS A 52 9.92 10.20 11.20
N PRO A 53 10.78 11.16 10.84
CA PRO A 53 10.75 12.00 9.63
C PRO A 53 11.47 11.42 8.40
N GLU A 54 12.05 10.24 8.51
CA GLU A 54 12.92 9.67 7.48
C GLU A 54 12.17 9.33 6.19
N HIS A 55 10.94 8.78 6.32
CA HIS A 55 10.12 8.40 5.18
C HIS A 55 8.72 9.01 5.25
N LYS A 56 8.12 9.17 4.08
CA LYS A 56 6.75 9.68 3.94
C LYS A 56 5.80 8.57 3.52
N ILE A 57 4.73 8.37 4.31
CA ILE A 57 3.64 7.45 3.94
C ILE A 57 2.45 8.25 3.41
N VAL A 58 1.93 7.87 2.27
CA VAL A 58 0.72 8.44 1.67
C VAL A 58 -0.37 7.38 1.67
N ASN A 59 -1.44 7.61 2.40
CA ASN A 59 -2.61 6.73 2.36
C ASN A 59 -3.55 7.17 1.23
N GLY A 60 -3.55 6.39 0.14
CA GLY A 60 -4.44 6.55 -1.01
C GLY A 60 -5.64 5.57 -0.99
N SER A 61 -5.94 4.95 0.16
CA SER A 61 -6.95 3.91 0.28
C SER A 61 -8.36 4.47 0.36
N ILE A 62 -9.33 3.75 -0.20
CA ILE A 62 -10.75 4.10 -0.19
C ILE A 62 -11.57 2.87 0.21
N SER A 63 -12.37 2.99 1.28
CA SER A 63 -13.24 1.89 1.73
C SER A 63 -14.17 1.41 0.62
N GLY A 64 -14.24 0.08 0.43
CA GLY A 64 -15.06 -0.55 -0.58
C GLY A 64 -14.44 -0.58 -1.99
N ASP A 65 -13.22 -0.07 -2.16
CA ASP A 65 -12.56 -0.06 -3.46
C ASP A 65 -12.22 -1.48 -3.95
N THR A 66 -12.25 -1.64 -5.26
CA THR A 66 -11.91 -2.89 -5.96
C THR A 66 -10.58 -2.72 -6.71
N THR A 67 -10.07 -3.82 -7.24
CA THR A 67 -8.90 -3.74 -8.13
C THR A 67 -9.16 -2.88 -9.38
N GLY A 68 -10.41 -2.81 -9.86
CA GLY A 68 -10.80 -1.93 -10.96
C GLY A 68 -10.72 -0.46 -10.59
N GLY A 69 -11.30 -0.07 -9.44
CA GLY A 69 -11.24 1.31 -8.95
C GLY A 69 -9.82 1.76 -8.62
N GLY A 70 -9.04 0.88 -7.96
CA GLY A 70 -7.63 1.15 -7.69
C GLY A 70 -6.81 1.38 -8.96
N LEU A 71 -7.02 0.54 -9.99
CA LEU A 71 -6.34 0.67 -11.29
C LEU A 71 -6.67 2.01 -11.97
N GLU A 72 -7.92 2.46 -11.89
CA GLU A 72 -8.35 3.74 -12.46
C GLU A 72 -7.67 4.94 -11.77
N ARG A 73 -7.53 4.87 -10.43
CA ARG A 73 -6.96 5.97 -9.63
C ARG A 73 -5.43 6.02 -9.61
N LEU A 74 -4.78 4.87 -9.78
CA LEU A 74 -3.34 4.73 -9.60
C LEU A 74 -2.51 5.71 -10.45
N PRO A 75 -2.80 5.96 -11.74
CA PRO A 75 -2.01 6.88 -12.56
C PRO A 75 -1.91 8.29 -11.97
N LEU A 76 -3.03 8.85 -11.48
CA LEU A 76 -3.05 10.17 -10.86
C LEU A 76 -2.28 10.22 -9.54
N LEU A 77 -2.34 9.13 -8.76
CA LEU A 77 -1.61 9.03 -7.49
C LEU A 77 -0.09 8.92 -7.73
N LEU A 78 0.32 8.15 -8.73
CA LEU A 78 1.72 8.04 -9.13
C LEU A 78 2.27 9.38 -9.62
N GLU A 79 1.51 10.11 -10.41
CA GLU A 79 1.90 11.45 -10.89
C GLU A 79 2.01 12.46 -9.74
N LYS A 80 1.00 12.47 -8.86
CA LYS A 80 0.91 13.45 -7.77
C LYS A 80 1.96 13.25 -6.69
N PHE A 81 2.22 12.02 -6.31
CA PHE A 81 3.05 11.71 -5.14
C PHE A 81 4.45 11.21 -5.49
N GLN A 82 4.67 10.76 -6.74
CA GLN A 82 5.95 10.23 -7.22
C GLN A 82 6.57 9.25 -6.22
N PRO A 83 5.82 8.20 -5.79
CA PRO A 83 6.29 7.32 -4.74
C PRO A 83 7.45 6.44 -5.21
N ASP A 84 8.35 6.10 -4.28
CA ASP A 84 9.41 5.12 -4.49
C ASP A 84 8.87 3.69 -4.34
N PHE A 85 7.88 3.51 -3.46
CA PHE A 85 7.21 2.23 -3.22
C PHE A 85 5.69 2.38 -3.28
N VAL A 86 5.01 1.34 -3.77
CA VAL A 86 3.53 1.27 -3.78
C VAL A 86 3.09 -0.06 -3.17
N VAL A 87 2.42 0.00 -2.03
CA VAL A 87 1.74 -1.15 -1.43
C VAL A 87 0.36 -1.28 -2.06
N LEU A 88 0.12 -2.39 -2.77
CA LEU A 88 -1.14 -2.71 -3.44
C LEU A 88 -1.96 -3.64 -2.52
N GLU A 89 -2.82 -3.06 -1.70
CA GLU A 89 -3.71 -3.73 -0.73
C GLU A 89 -5.14 -3.72 -1.27
N LEU A 90 -5.40 -4.45 -2.34
CA LEU A 90 -6.69 -4.51 -3.05
C LEU A 90 -7.06 -5.93 -3.47
N GLY A 91 -8.34 -6.14 -3.72
CA GLY A 91 -8.91 -7.39 -4.20
C GLY A 91 -9.91 -8.01 -3.22
N GLY A 92 -9.88 -7.64 -1.94
CA GLY A 92 -10.86 -8.10 -0.95
C GLY A 92 -12.29 -7.88 -1.43
N ASN A 93 -12.59 -6.68 -1.90
CA ASN A 93 -13.92 -6.33 -2.41
C ASN A 93 -14.28 -7.03 -3.74
N ASP A 94 -13.31 -7.33 -4.60
CA ASP A 94 -13.54 -8.18 -5.78
C ASP A 94 -14.00 -9.57 -5.35
N GLY A 95 -13.29 -10.18 -4.38
CA GLY A 95 -13.61 -11.49 -3.84
C GLY A 95 -14.97 -11.53 -3.14
N LEU A 96 -15.27 -10.57 -2.27
CA LEU A 96 -16.53 -10.47 -1.53
C LEU A 96 -17.75 -10.28 -2.46
N ARG A 97 -17.57 -9.60 -3.59
CA ARG A 97 -18.61 -9.37 -4.60
C ARG A 97 -18.68 -10.45 -5.67
N GLY A 98 -17.81 -11.46 -5.62
CA GLY A 98 -17.78 -12.55 -6.57
C GLY A 98 -17.33 -12.14 -7.98
N HIS A 99 -16.53 -11.10 -8.10
CA HIS A 99 -15.94 -10.71 -9.39
C HIS A 99 -15.03 -11.81 -9.93
N PRO A 100 -14.87 -11.93 -11.27
CA PRO A 100 -13.99 -12.92 -11.86
C PRO A 100 -12.53 -12.77 -11.35
N LEU A 101 -11.97 -13.80 -10.75
CA LEU A 101 -10.59 -13.79 -10.22
C LEU A 101 -9.55 -13.52 -11.30
N SER A 102 -9.83 -13.89 -12.55
CA SER A 102 -8.99 -13.57 -13.71
C SER A 102 -8.93 -12.07 -13.98
N LEU A 103 -10.05 -11.35 -13.79
CA LEU A 103 -10.09 -9.90 -13.94
C LEU A 103 -9.34 -9.22 -12.79
N MET A 104 -9.56 -9.66 -11.55
CA MET A 104 -8.82 -9.20 -10.38
C MET A 104 -7.31 -9.35 -10.58
N LYS A 105 -6.85 -10.56 -10.97
CA LYS A 105 -5.44 -10.83 -11.27
C LYS A 105 -4.90 -9.91 -12.36
N LYS A 106 -5.66 -9.72 -13.46
CA LYS A 106 -5.28 -8.81 -14.55
C LYS A 106 -5.10 -7.38 -14.08
N ASN A 107 -6.03 -6.86 -13.26
CA ASN A 107 -5.97 -5.50 -12.74
C ASN A 107 -4.75 -5.31 -11.83
N LEU A 108 -4.49 -6.24 -10.90
CA LEU A 108 -3.28 -6.23 -10.06
C LEU A 108 -2.00 -6.26 -10.90
N SER A 109 -1.96 -7.12 -11.92
CA SER A 109 -0.83 -7.19 -12.86
C SER A 109 -0.58 -5.87 -13.58
N LEU A 110 -1.63 -5.21 -14.06
CA LEU A 110 -1.52 -3.89 -14.71
C LEU A 110 -1.04 -2.81 -13.73
N MET A 111 -1.50 -2.82 -12.48
CA MET A 111 -1.02 -1.88 -11.46
C MET A 111 0.48 -2.06 -11.19
N ILE A 112 0.98 -3.29 -11.13
CA ILE A 112 2.41 -3.59 -11.00
C ILE A 112 3.21 -2.99 -12.17
N VAL A 113 2.71 -3.15 -13.40
CA VAL A 113 3.35 -2.58 -14.60
C VAL A 113 3.39 -1.05 -14.52
N LEU A 114 2.26 -0.41 -14.20
CA LEU A 114 2.17 1.05 -14.07
C LEU A 114 3.12 1.61 -13.00
N CYS A 115 3.27 0.93 -11.86
CA CYS A 115 4.25 1.32 -10.85
C CYS A 115 5.67 1.32 -11.43
N ARG A 116 6.07 0.25 -12.10
CA ARG A 116 7.39 0.11 -12.69
C ARG A 116 7.68 1.13 -13.80
N GLU A 117 6.68 1.45 -14.63
CA GLU A 117 6.78 2.50 -15.65
C GLU A 117 7.08 3.87 -15.02
N LYS A 118 6.60 4.11 -13.81
CA LYS A 118 6.87 5.32 -13.02
C LYS A 118 8.07 5.17 -12.07
N LYS A 119 8.86 4.10 -12.20
CA LYS A 119 10.04 3.77 -11.39
C LYS A 119 9.73 3.51 -9.92
N ALA A 120 8.48 3.29 -9.56
CA ALA A 120 8.08 2.87 -8.23
C ALA A 120 8.20 1.35 -8.07
N VAL A 121 8.62 0.89 -6.89
CA VAL A 121 8.69 -0.53 -6.55
C VAL A 121 7.32 -0.99 -6.06
N PRO A 122 6.60 -1.87 -6.81
CA PRO A 122 5.33 -2.42 -6.35
C PRO A 122 5.53 -3.51 -5.30
N ILE A 123 4.64 -3.54 -4.31
CA ILE A 123 4.58 -4.55 -3.25
C ILE A 123 3.14 -5.03 -3.18
N LEU A 124 2.89 -6.32 -3.37
CA LEU A 124 1.56 -6.90 -3.19
C LEU A 124 1.28 -7.15 -1.72
N PHE A 125 0.04 -6.87 -1.31
CA PHE A 125 -0.48 -7.27 -0.02
C PHE A 125 -1.42 -8.46 -0.23
N GLY A 126 -1.06 -9.62 0.32
CA GLY A 126 -1.85 -10.84 0.21
C GLY A 126 -3.19 -10.69 0.93
N MET A 127 -4.26 -11.16 0.29
CA MET A 127 -5.61 -11.04 0.81
C MET A 127 -6.28 -12.42 0.94
N ARG A 128 -7.21 -12.53 1.88
CA ARG A 128 -8.13 -13.68 2.02
C ARG A 128 -9.55 -13.15 2.21
N ILE A 129 -10.52 -13.99 1.89
CA ILE A 129 -11.93 -13.72 2.12
C ILE A 129 -12.50 -14.77 3.09
N PRO A 130 -13.59 -14.46 3.81
CA PRO A 130 -14.16 -15.35 4.81
C PRO A 130 -14.50 -16.76 4.27
N PRO A 131 -14.38 -17.82 5.09
CA PRO A 131 -14.51 -19.21 4.65
C PRO A 131 -15.93 -19.59 4.21
N ASN A 132 -16.94 -18.81 4.58
CA ASN A 132 -18.34 -19.02 4.18
C ASN A 132 -18.59 -18.84 2.66
N TYR A 133 -17.61 -18.30 1.91
CA TYR A 133 -17.64 -18.25 0.43
C TYR A 133 -17.27 -19.61 -0.22
N GLY A 134 -16.94 -20.62 0.60
CA GLY A 134 -16.63 -21.98 0.16
C GLY A 134 -15.15 -22.21 -0.17
N ARG A 135 -14.62 -23.36 0.27
CA ARG A 135 -13.17 -23.70 0.23
C ARG A 135 -12.54 -23.56 -1.16
N ARG A 136 -13.28 -23.96 -2.22
CA ARG A 136 -12.77 -23.89 -3.59
C ARG A 136 -12.52 -22.44 -4.03
N TYR A 137 -13.47 -21.57 -3.77
CA TYR A 137 -13.39 -20.16 -4.18
C TYR A 137 -12.38 -19.39 -3.31
N THR A 138 -12.44 -19.54 -1.99
CA THR A 138 -11.51 -18.87 -1.07
C THR A 138 -10.05 -19.30 -1.30
N GLY A 139 -9.84 -20.59 -1.59
CA GLY A 139 -8.51 -21.10 -1.95
C GLY A 139 -8.00 -20.54 -3.29
N ALA A 140 -8.86 -20.52 -4.31
CA ALA A 140 -8.51 -19.92 -5.62
C ALA A 140 -8.25 -18.43 -5.51
N PHE A 141 -9.03 -17.69 -4.70
CA PHE A 141 -8.83 -16.26 -4.43
C PHE A 141 -7.46 -16.02 -3.77
N ALA A 142 -7.17 -16.70 -2.67
CA ALA A 142 -5.91 -16.52 -1.93
C ALA A 142 -4.68 -16.87 -2.78
N ALA A 143 -4.80 -17.87 -3.67
CA ALA A 143 -3.70 -18.30 -4.54
C ALA A 143 -3.33 -17.27 -5.62
N VAL A 144 -4.17 -16.28 -5.92
CA VAL A 144 -3.86 -15.24 -6.91
C VAL A 144 -2.61 -14.45 -6.52
N TYR A 145 -2.47 -14.09 -5.25
CA TYR A 145 -1.40 -13.21 -4.80
C TYR A 145 -0.01 -13.85 -4.86
N PRO A 146 0.24 -15.03 -4.28
CA PRO A 146 1.55 -15.66 -4.39
C PRO A 146 1.89 -16.03 -5.83
N ALA A 147 0.93 -16.49 -6.63
CA ALA A 147 1.16 -16.78 -8.04
C ALA A 147 1.56 -15.52 -8.83
N LEU A 148 0.88 -14.39 -8.60
CA LEU A 148 1.21 -13.13 -9.27
C LEU A 148 2.55 -12.56 -8.77
N ALA A 149 2.85 -12.70 -7.49
CA ALA A 149 4.13 -12.27 -6.91
C ALA A 149 5.31 -13.02 -7.55
N GLU A 150 5.18 -14.34 -7.72
CA GLU A 150 6.17 -15.18 -8.41
C GLU A 150 6.28 -14.82 -9.89
N GLU A 151 5.16 -14.78 -10.62
CA GLU A 151 5.11 -14.47 -12.07
C GLU A 151 5.73 -13.11 -12.41
N GLN A 152 5.54 -12.12 -11.54
CA GLN A 152 5.99 -10.76 -11.78
C GLN A 152 7.23 -10.38 -10.98
N ASN A 153 7.78 -11.28 -10.18
CA ASN A 153 8.93 -11.02 -9.31
C ASN A 153 8.73 -9.74 -8.46
N VAL A 154 7.66 -9.72 -7.66
CA VAL A 154 7.34 -8.64 -6.71
C VAL A 154 7.30 -9.17 -5.28
N GLN A 155 7.63 -8.32 -4.32
CA GLN A 155 7.49 -8.67 -2.91
C GLN A 155 6.03 -8.88 -2.54
N LEU A 156 5.78 -9.87 -1.69
CA LEU A 156 4.46 -10.18 -1.15
C LEU A 156 4.48 -9.98 0.36
N ILE A 157 3.66 -9.06 0.83
CA ILE A 157 3.31 -8.97 2.25
C ILE A 157 2.29 -10.08 2.52
N PRO A 158 2.52 -10.98 3.50
CA PRO A 158 1.56 -12.03 3.83
C PRO A 158 0.25 -11.43 4.35
N PHE A 159 -0.85 -12.20 4.26
CA PHE A 159 -2.13 -11.73 4.78
C PHE A 159 -2.07 -11.54 6.31
N ALA A 160 -2.19 -10.28 6.72
CA ALA A 160 -1.98 -9.88 8.11
C ALA A 160 -3.10 -10.29 9.08
N LEU A 161 -4.29 -10.63 8.57
CA LEU A 161 -5.47 -10.91 9.42
C LEU A 161 -5.67 -12.39 9.74
N GLU A 162 -4.84 -13.31 9.26
CA GLU A 162 -5.06 -14.75 9.47
C GLU A 162 -5.07 -15.13 10.95
N GLU A 163 -4.09 -14.65 11.70
CA GLU A 163 -3.99 -14.87 13.14
C GLU A 163 -4.96 -13.97 13.92
N LEU A 164 -5.21 -12.77 13.41
CA LEU A 164 -6.12 -11.81 14.04
C LEU A 164 -7.58 -12.26 13.99
N ALA A 165 -8.00 -12.93 12.90
CA ALA A 165 -9.37 -13.37 12.73
C ALA A 165 -9.85 -14.39 13.79
N VAL A 166 -8.91 -15.09 14.45
CA VAL A 166 -9.20 -16.07 15.50
C VAL A 166 -8.94 -15.56 16.91
N THR A 167 -8.44 -14.32 17.04
CA THR A 167 -8.12 -13.69 18.33
C THR A 167 -9.27 -12.80 18.76
N GLU A 168 -9.75 -13.00 20.00
CA GLU A 168 -10.88 -12.25 20.55
C GLU A 168 -10.58 -10.73 20.56
N GLY A 169 -11.58 -9.94 20.19
CA GLY A 169 -11.49 -8.47 20.15
C GLY A 169 -10.71 -7.86 18.97
N MET A 170 -10.10 -8.67 18.10
CA MET A 170 -9.31 -8.16 16.98
C MET A 170 -10.14 -7.83 15.74
N ILE A 171 -11.33 -8.43 15.60
CA ILE A 171 -12.25 -8.18 14.48
C ILE A 171 -13.50 -7.48 15.00
N GLN A 172 -14.01 -6.52 14.24
CA GLN A 172 -15.24 -5.80 14.54
C GLN A 172 -16.45 -6.72 14.48
N GLN A 173 -17.61 -6.26 14.94
CA GLN A 173 -18.85 -7.04 14.97
C GLN A 173 -19.34 -7.48 13.58
N ASP A 174 -18.87 -6.85 12.53
CA ASP A 174 -19.17 -7.22 11.15
C ASP A 174 -18.46 -8.51 10.68
N GLY A 175 -17.54 -9.04 11.49
CA GLY A 175 -16.78 -10.25 11.19
C GLY A 175 -15.76 -10.11 10.06
N LEU A 176 -15.44 -8.88 9.65
CA LEU A 176 -14.59 -8.60 8.48
C LEU A 176 -13.46 -7.61 8.78
N HIS A 177 -13.79 -6.47 9.38
CA HIS A 177 -12.84 -5.39 9.58
C HIS A 177 -12.09 -5.52 10.90
N PRO A 178 -10.77 -5.24 10.93
CA PRO A 178 -9.99 -5.24 12.15
C PRO A 178 -10.36 -4.08 13.07
N THR A 179 -10.29 -4.32 14.39
CA THR A 179 -10.46 -3.28 15.40
C THR A 179 -9.21 -2.41 15.55
N GLU A 180 -9.26 -1.38 16.39
CA GLU A 180 -8.08 -0.60 16.76
C GLU A 180 -6.98 -1.45 17.41
N LEU A 181 -7.34 -2.51 18.15
CA LEU A 181 -6.39 -3.41 18.79
C LEU A 181 -5.56 -4.22 17.78
N ALA A 182 -6.12 -4.50 16.62
CA ALA A 182 -5.44 -5.25 15.55
C ALA A 182 -4.42 -4.42 14.75
N GLN A 183 -4.56 -3.10 14.74
CA GLN A 183 -3.78 -2.23 13.87
C GLN A 183 -2.26 -2.28 14.10
N PRO A 184 -1.73 -2.36 15.33
CA PRO A 184 -0.29 -2.52 15.54
C PRO A 184 0.28 -3.81 14.93
N MET A 185 -0.49 -4.91 14.94
CA MET A 185 -0.06 -6.17 14.33
C MET A 185 -0.05 -6.08 12.80
N MET A 186 -1.07 -5.48 12.21
CA MET A 186 -1.08 -5.20 10.75
C MET A 186 0.12 -4.35 10.35
N LYS A 187 0.38 -3.27 11.09
CA LYS A 187 1.56 -2.43 10.88
C LYS A 187 2.85 -3.25 10.93
N ALA A 188 3.02 -4.12 11.93
CA ALA A 188 4.24 -4.89 12.12
C ALA A 188 4.53 -5.81 10.92
N VAL A 189 3.51 -6.48 10.37
CA VAL A 189 3.66 -7.33 9.18
C VAL A 189 4.12 -6.52 7.96
N VAL A 190 3.55 -5.34 7.75
CA VAL A 190 3.93 -4.45 6.64
C VAL A 190 5.35 -3.90 6.86
N LEU A 191 5.66 -3.44 8.07
CA LEU A 191 6.95 -2.87 8.42
C LEU A 191 8.09 -3.86 8.20
N THR A 192 7.90 -5.15 8.53
CA THR A 192 8.91 -6.19 8.30
C THR A 192 9.32 -6.28 6.83
N THR A 193 8.36 -6.24 5.91
CA THR A 193 8.65 -6.29 4.47
C THR A 193 9.27 -4.97 3.98
N LEU A 194 8.76 -3.83 4.44
CA LEU A 194 9.26 -2.51 4.04
C LEU A 194 10.67 -2.25 4.55
N SER A 195 11.00 -2.57 5.79
CA SER A 195 12.34 -2.34 6.36
C SER A 195 13.42 -3.02 5.53
N ALA A 196 13.20 -4.28 5.12
CA ALA A 196 14.15 -4.99 4.28
C ALA A 196 14.36 -4.34 2.90
N LEU A 197 13.36 -3.63 2.37
CA LEU A 197 13.47 -2.89 1.11
C LEU A 197 14.13 -1.52 1.29
N LEU A 198 13.83 -0.83 2.38
CA LEU A 198 14.38 0.50 2.70
C LEU A 198 15.86 0.45 3.04
N GLU A 199 16.34 -0.64 3.67
CA GLU A 199 17.76 -0.85 3.98
C GLU A 199 18.64 -1.09 2.74
N ASN A 200 18.04 -1.42 1.60
CA ASN A 200 18.75 -1.71 0.34
C ASN A 200 18.74 -0.53 -0.65
N LEU A 201 18.35 0.68 -0.22
CA LEU A 201 18.41 1.92 -1.00
C LEU A 201 19.72 2.66 -0.76
#